data_f61cd3ac1e565374abadcb2595b502d3
#
_entry.id   f61cd3ac1e565374abadcb2595b502d3
#
_cell.length_a   1.000
_cell.length_b   1.000
_cell.length_c   1.000
_cell.angle_alpha   90.00
_cell.angle_beta   90.00
_cell.angle_gamma   90.00
#
_symmetry.space_group_name_H-M   'P 1'
#
loop_
_entity.id
_entity.type
_entity.pdbx_description
1 polymer ?
#
loop_
_entity_poly.entity_id
_entity_poly.type
_entity_poly.pdbx_seq_one_letter_code
_entity_poly.pdbx_strand_id
1 'polypeptide(L)'
;AFGKLQGTISGNPIVFKFQHLINALIFLSIGALIVIFVLTQSPFIFWTIVIISILLGFLVVIPIGGADMPVVISMLNSYSGWAACGIGFTLSNNLLIITGALVGSSGAILSYIMSKGMNRSIISVVMGGFGGEQASVGGSDNSDKIVKQGNAEDAAYILKNADSVIIIPGYGMAVAQAQHALKEMADLLKKENINVRYAIHPVAGRMPGHM
;
A
#
# COMPACT_ATOMS: atom_id res chain seq x y z
N ALA A 1 6.76 -1.61 7.45
CA ALA A 1 5.88 -0.62 6.82
C ALA A 1 6.38 0.80 7.03
N PHE A 2 6.49 1.28 8.27
CA PHE A 2 6.88 2.67 8.61
C PHE A 2 8.17 3.13 7.90
N GLY A 3 9.26 2.36 7.98
CA GLY A 3 10.53 2.73 7.33
C GLY A 3 10.46 2.85 5.81
N LYS A 4 9.62 2.04 5.15
CA LYS A 4 9.39 2.15 3.69
C LYS A 4 8.53 3.36 3.31
N LEU A 5 7.59 3.74 4.17
CA LEU A 5 6.74 4.90 3.94
C LEU A 5 7.48 6.22 4.17
N GLN A 6 8.39 6.22 5.14
CA GLN A 6 9.19 7.40 5.49
C GLN A 6 10.43 7.58 4.59
N GLY A 7 10.71 6.61 3.72
CA GLY A 7 11.87 6.66 2.82
C GLY A 7 13.21 6.28 3.48
N THR A 8 13.23 5.89 4.76
CA THR A 8 14.44 5.40 5.45
C THR A 8 14.90 4.04 4.93
N ILE A 9 13.98 3.26 4.38
CA ILE A 9 14.25 1.98 3.70
C ILE A 9 13.74 2.11 2.27
N SER A 10 14.49 1.59 1.31
CA SER A 10 14.08 1.59 -0.10
C SER A 10 12.64 1.08 -0.25
N GLY A 11 11.81 1.82 -0.99
CA GLY A 11 10.43 1.44 -1.31
C GLY A 11 10.32 0.22 -2.22
N ASN A 12 11.44 -0.22 -2.80
CA ASN A 12 11.47 -1.37 -3.68
C ASN A 12 11.20 -2.68 -2.91
N PRO A 13 10.50 -3.65 -3.51
CA PRO A 13 10.32 -4.97 -2.92
C PRO A 13 11.67 -5.69 -2.80
N ILE A 14 11.99 -6.17 -1.61
CA ILE A 14 13.19 -6.99 -1.38
C ILE A 14 12.74 -8.45 -1.45
N VAL A 15 13.00 -9.09 -2.59
CA VAL A 15 12.61 -10.46 -2.87
C VAL A 15 13.83 -11.37 -2.77
N PHE A 16 13.71 -12.49 -2.09
CA PHE A 16 14.75 -13.50 -2.02
C PHE A 16 14.23 -14.88 -2.45
N LYS A 17 15.15 -15.72 -2.91
CA LYS A 17 14.81 -17.03 -3.45
C LYS A 17 14.12 -17.90 -2.40
N PHE A 18 13.02 -18.57 -2.78
CA PHE A 18 12.21 -19.43 -1.88
C PHE A 18 11.49 -18.73 -0.72
N GLN A 19 11.33 -17.40 -0.73
CA GLN A 19 10.69 -16.67 0.36
C GLN A 19 9.29 -17.21 0.72
N HIS A 20 8.46 -17.55 -0.27
CA HIS A 20 7.11 -18.08 -0.03
C HIS A 20 7.14 -19.44 0.64
N LEU A 21 8.08 -20.30 0.26
CA LEU A 21 8.27 -21.61 0.90
C LEU A 21 8.72 -21.45 2.35
N ILE A 22 9.67 -20.56 2.61
CA ILE A 22 10.17 -20.27 3.97
C ILE A 22 9.05 -19.71 4.83
N ASN A 23 8.28 -18.74 4.32
CA ASN A 23 7.15 -18.17 5.06
C ASN A 23 6.07 -19.23 5.36
N ALA A 24 5.78 -20.11 4.40
CA ALA A 24 4.83 -21.21 4.60
C ALA A 24 5.31 -22.21 5.64
N LEU A 25 6.60 -22.59 5.62
CA LEU A 25 7.18 -23.48 6.62
C LEU A 25 7.15 -22.88 8.02
N ILE A 26 7.49 -21.59 8.15
CA ILE A 26 7.41 -20.87 9.43
C ILE A 26 5.96 -20.81 9.92
N PHE A 27 5.02 -20.52 9.04
CA PHE A 27 3.60 -20.50 9.40
C PHE A 27 3.10 -21.87 9.89
N LEU A 28 3.46 -22.94 9.19
CA LEU A 28 3.14 -24.31 9.60
C LEU A 28 3.81 -24.69 10.94
N SER A 29 5.06 -24.26 11.16
CA SER A 29 5.75 -24.50 12.43
C SER A 29 5.08 -23.79 13.61
N ILE A 30 4.59 -22.56 13.40
CA ILE A 30 3.80 -21.84 14.41
C ILE A 30 2.53 -22.64 14.73
N GLY A 31 1.82 -23.13 13.71
CA GLY A 31 0.62 -23.97 13.91
C GLY A 31 0.90 -25.23 14.74
N ALA A 32 1.99 -25.93 14.44
CA ALA A 32 2.42 -27.08 15.21
C ALA A 32 2.78 -26.72 16.67
N LEU A 33 3.51 -25.62 16.87
CA LEU A 33 3.87 -25.13 18.20
C LEU A 33 2.65 -24.71 19.02
N ILE A 34 1.61 -24.15 18.39
CA ILE A 34 0.35 -23.84 19.08
C ILE A 34 -0.31 -25.12 19.61
N VAL A 35 -0.36 -26.19 18.79
CA VAL A 35 -0.94 -27.46 19.22
C VAL A 35 -0.13 -28.02 20.41
N ILE A 36 1.20 -28.01 20.33
CA ILE A 36 2.07 -28.47 21.41
C ILE A 36 1.90 -27.62 22.67
N PHE A 37 1.74 -26.29 22.51
CA PHE A 37 1.51 -25.36 23.61
C PHE A 37 0.21 -25.68 24.35
N VAL A 38 -0.88 -25.96 23.61
CA VAL A 38 -2.17 -26.34 24.22
C VAL A 38 -2.05 -27.62 25.05
N LEU A 39 -1.24 -28.56 24.60
CA LEU A 39 -1.03 -29.84 25.31
C LEU A 39 -0.09 -29.72 26.51
N THR A 40 0.96 -28.88 26.41
CA THR A 40 2.05 -28.85 27.43
C THR A 40 1.95 -27.65 28.36
N GLN A 41 1.26 -26.56 27.94
CA GLN A 41 1.14 -25.27 28.65
C GLN A 41 2.48 -24.68 29.12
N SER A 42 3.59 -24.97 28.41
CA SER A 42 4.93 -24.57 28.77
C SER A 42 5.19 -23.09 28.43
N PRO A 43 5.64 -22.25 29.37
CA PRO A 43 6.01 -20.87 29.10
C PRO A 43 7.11 -20.72 28.04
N PHE A 44 8.01 -21.68 27.93
CA PHE A 44 9.08 -21.69 26.95
C PHE A 44 8.52 -21.76 25.51
N ILE A 45 7.54 -22.64 25.27
CA ILE A 45 6.90 -22.79 23.97
C ILE A 45 6.15 -21.51 23.61
N PHE A 46 5.47 -20.88 24.58
CA PHE A 46 4.79 -19.60 24.37
C PHE A 46 5.74 -18.52 23.86
N TRP A 47 6.87 -18.30 24.53
CA TRP A 47 7.84 -17.30 24.10
C TRP A 47 8.48 -17.64 22.74
N THR A 48 8.68 -18.92 22.45
CA THR A 48 9.17 -19.38 21.15
C THR A 48 8.17 -19.00 20.04
N ILE A 49 6.87 -19.23 20.24
CA ILE A 49 5.82 -18.83 19.29
C ILE A 49 5.86 -17.32 19.07
N VAL A 50 5.97 -16.52 20.12
CA VAL A 50 6.02 -15.06 20.02
C VAL A 50 7.19 -14.60 19.17
N ILE A 51 8.40 -15.11 19.43
CA ILE A 51 9.61 -14.74 18.68
C ILE A 51 9.49 -15.12 17.21
N ILE A 52 9.04 -16.33 16.90
CA ILE A 52 8.88 -16.81 15.53
C ILE A 52 7.79 -16.02 14.80
N SER A 53 6.69 -15.65 15.48
CA SER A 53 5.63 -14.83 14.91
C SER A 53 6.09 -13.41 14.55
N ILE A 54 6.93 -12.80 15.40
CA ILE A 54 7.55 -11.50 15.10
C ILE A 54 8.44 -11.60 13.86
N LEU A 55 9.27 -12.64 13.79
CA LEU A 55 10.16 -12.88 12.65
C LEU A 55 9.37 -13.10 11.36
N LEU A 56 8.28 -13.87 11.40
CA LEU A 56 7.37 -14.05 10.27
C LEU A 56 6.76 -12.73 9.81
N GLY A 57 6.34 -11.87 10.76
CA GLY A 57 5.79 -10.56 10.45
C GLY A 57 6.77 -9.68 9.66
N PHE A 58 8.05 -9.69 10.01
CA PHE A 58 9.09 -9.00 9.22
C PHE A 58 9.25 -9.62 7.82
N LEU A 59 9.35 -10.94 7.73
CA LEU A 59 9.55 -11.64 6.46
C LEU A 59 8.38 -11.45 5.48
N VAL A 60 7.15 -11.35 5.96
CA VAL A 60 5.98 -11.12 5.13
C VAL A 60 5.93 -9.68 4.60
N VAL A 61 6.35 -8.68 5.39
CA VAL A 61 6.23 -7.25 5.01
C VAL A 61 7.40 -6.76 4.15
N ILE A 62 8.60 -7.34 4.28
CA ILE A 62 9.80 -6.91 3.55
C ILE A 62 9.63 -6.97 2.02
N PRO A 63 9.06 -8.04 1.41
CA PRO A 63 8.92 -8.13 -0.04
C PRO A 63 7.83 -7.27 -0.63
N ILE A 64 7.03 -6.57 0.19
CA ILE A 64 5.94 -5.74 -0.28
C ILE A 64 6.47 -4.36 -0.67
N GLY A 65 6.15 -3.90 -1.86
CA GLY A 65 6.56 -2.59 -2.37
C GLY A 65 5.93 -1.43 -1.61
N GLY A 66 6.60 -0.28 -1.60
CA GLY A 66 6.11 0.94 -0.93
C GLY A 66 4.74 1.42 -1.46
N ALA A 67 4.49 1.23 -2.75
CA ALA A 67 3.22 1.60 -3.38
C ALA A 67 2.03 0.76 -2.86
N ASP A 68 2.26 -0.52 -2.54
CA ASP A 68 1.23 -1.44 -2.04
C ASP A 68 1.05 -1.36 -0.50
N MET A 69 1.93 -0.63 0.19
CA MET A 69 1.94 -0.52 1.65
C MET A 69 0.61 -0.06 2.26
N PRO A 70 -0.14 0.91 1.71
CA PRO A 70 -1.42 1.32 2.27
C PRO A 70 -2.46 0.19 2.35
N VAL A 71 -2.52 -0.66 1.31
CA VAL A 71 -3.41 -1.83 1.28
C VAL A 71 -3.03 -2.82 2.36
N VAL A 72 -1.72 -3.10 2.49
CA VAL A 72 -1.17 -4.03 3.46
C VAL A 72 -1.42 -3.56 4.89
N ILE A 73 -1.22 -2.27 5.18
CA ILE A 73 -1.49 -1.70 6.51
C ILE A 73 -2.97 -1.88 6.88
N SER A 74 -3.87 -1.59 5.95
CA SER A 74 -5.31 -1.79 6.17
C SER A 74 -5.65 -3.26 6.44
N MET A 75 -5.01 -4.18 5.73
CA MET A 75 -5.21 -5.61 5.92
C MET A 75 -4.65 -6.12 7.26
N LEU A 76 -3.45 -5.65 7.67
CA LEU A 76 -2.89 -5.97 8.98
C LEU A 76 -3.76 -5.41 10.11
N ASN A 77 -4.35 -4.22 9.93
CA ASN A 77 -5.31 -3.66 10.87
C ASN A 77 -6.58 -4.54 10.97
N SER A 78 -7.05 -5.08 9.84
CA SER A 78 -8.16 -6.04 9.82
C SER A 78 -7.84 -7.30 10.65
N TYR A 79 -6.65 -7.88 10.48
CA TYR A 79 -6.22 -9.05 11.27
C TYR A 79 -6.14 -8.74 12.75
N SER A 80 -5.66 -7.55 13.12
CA SER A 80 -5.65 -7.10 14.52
C SER A 80 -7.06 -6.97 15.09
N GLY A 81 -8.00 -6.49 14.29
CA GLY A 81 -9.43 -6.43 14.67
C GLY A 81 -10.01 -7.82 14.94
N TRP A 82 -9.74 -8.78 14.06
CA TRP A 82 -10.22 -10.15 14.26
C TRP A 82 -9.56 -10.84 15.46
N ALA A 83 -8.27 -10.57 15.71
CA ALA A 83 -7.61 -11.05 16.92
C ALA A 83 -8.25 -10.47 18.18
N ALA A 84 -8.58 -9.17 18.19
CA ALA A 84 -9.28 -8.53 19.30
C ALA A 84 -10.68 -9.14 19.51
N CYS A 85 -11.40 -9.46 18.43
CA CYS A 85 -12.69 -10.16 18.50
C CYS A 85 -12.53 -11.55 19.15
N GLY A 86 -11.52 -12.33 18.76
CA GLY A 86 -11.19 -13.62 19.35
C GLY A 86 -10.88 -13.54 20.85
N ILE A 87 -10.08 -12.54 21.26
CA ILE A 87 -9.80 -12.25 22.67
C ILE A 87 -11.10 -11.89 23.40
N GLY A 88 -11.99 -11.12 22.76
CA GLY A 88 -13.28 -10.75 23.30
C GLY A 88 -14.16 -11.97 23.63
N PHE A 89 -14.16 -13.01 22.80
CA PHE A 89 -14.85 -14.26 23.09
C PHE A 89 -14.25 -14.98 24.31
N THR A 90 -12.93 -15.03 24.41
CA THR A 90 -12.25 -15.69 25.54
C THR A 90 -12.52 -14.98 26.86
N LEU A 91 -12.60 -13.64 26.84
CA LEU A 91 -12.84 -12.81 28.02
C LEU A 91 -14.33 -12.54 28.29
N SER A 92 -15.24 -13.06 27.45
CA SER A 92 -16.68 -12.75 27.50
C SER A 92 -16.99 -11.24 27.49
N ASN A 93 -16.19 -10.47 26.74
CA ASN A 93 -16.29 -9.02 26.67
C ASN A 93 -16.96 -8.60 25.34
N ASN A 94 -18.27 -8.28 25.43
CA ASN A 94 -19.06 -7.90 24.27
C ASN A 94 -18.54 -6.63 23.56
N LEU A 95 -17.99 -5.67 24.29
CA LEU A 95 -17.45 -4.46 23.69
C LEU A 95 -16.25 -4.79 22.80
N LEU A 96 -15.36 -5.67 23.26
CA LEU A 96 -14.18 -6.09 22.51
C LEU A 96 -14.56 -6.94 21.29
N ILE A 97 -15.61 -7.76 21.38
CA ILE A 97 -16.14 -8.52 20.26
C ILE A 97 -16.66 -7.57 19.17
N ILE A 98 -17.50 -6.62 19.54
CA ILE A 98 -18.14 -5.69 18.60
C ILE A 98 -17.08 -4.79 17.95
N THR A 99 -16.20 -4.17 18.73
CA THR A 99 -15.16 -3.29 18.20
C THR A 99 -14.17 -4.05 17.32
N GLY A 100 -13.77 -5.25 17.73
CA GLY A 100 -12.90 -6.11 16.94
C GLY A 100 -13.52 -6.54 15.61
N ALA A 101 -14.81 -6.91 15.62
CA ALA A 101 -15.54 -7.27 14.41
C ALA A 101 -15.68 -6.07 13.44
N LEU A 102 -15.98 -4.88 13.96
CA LEU A 102 -16.08 -3.65 13.16
C LEU A 102 -14.74 -3.26 12.53
N VAL A 103 -13.67 -3.26 13.31
CA VAL A 103 -12.31 -2.94 12.81
C VAL A 103 -11.86 -4.00 11.81
N GLY A 104 -12.11 -5.27 12.09
CA GLY A 104 -11.75 -6.38 11.21
C GLY A 104 -12.46 -6.29 9.85
N SER A 105 -13.76 -6.10 9.85
CA SER A 105 -14.55 -6.00 8.61
C SER A 105 -14.23 -4.73 7.82
N SER A 106 -14.14 -3.58 8.49
CA SER A 106 -13.82 -2.31 7.82
C SER A 106 -12.44 -2.33 7.16
N GLY A 107 -11.43 -2.88 7.83
CA GLY A 107 -10.08 -3.02 7.27
C GLY A 107 -10.05 -3.96 6.06
N ALA A 108 -10.81 -5.07 6.09
CA ALA A 108 -10.91 -6.00 4.96
C ALA A 108 -11.58 -5.34 3.74
N ILE A 109 -12.70 -4.65 3.95
CA ILE A 109 -13.44 -3.93 2.90
C ILE A 109 -12.56 -2.84 2.29
N LEU A 110 -11.88 -2.05 3.12
CA LEU A 110 -11.00 -0.98 2.66
C LEU A 110 -9.83 -1.53 1.84
N SER A 111 -9.20 -2.62 2.28
CA SER A 111 -8.14 -3.28 1.52
C SER A 111 -8.61 -3.78 0.16
N TYR A 112 -9.83 -4.34 0.11
CA TYR A 112 -10.44 -4.80 -1.14
C TYR A 112 -10.70 -3.64 -2.11
N ILE A 113 -11.30 -2.55 -1.63
CA ILE A 113 -11.61 -1.37 -2.45
C ILE A 113 -10.32 -0.72 -2.95
N MET A 114 -9.31 -0.57 -2.08
CA MET A 114 -8.01 -0.01 -2.47
C MET A 114 -7.29 -0.86 -3.52
N SER A 115 -7.25 -2.19 -3.33
CA SER A 115 -6.60 -3.08 -4.31
C SER A 115 -7.31 -3.03 -5.67
N LYS A 116 -8.65 -2.98 -5.68
CA LYS A 116 -9.45 -2.82 -6.89
C LYS A 116 -9.22 -1.46 -7.56
N GLY A 117 -9.13 -0.38 -6.76
CA GLY A 117 -8.80 0.97 -7.25
C GLY A 117 -7.41 1.06 -7.87
N MET A 118 -6.46 0.25 -7.38
CA MET A 118 -5.11 0.13 -7.94
C MET A 118 -5.04 -0.83 -9.14
N ASN A 119 -6.16 -1.40 -9.55
CA ASN A 119 -6.26 -2.44 -10.59
C ASN A 119 -5.34 -3.65 -10.32
N ARG A 120 -5.25 -4.07 -9.07
CA ARG A 120 -4.44 -5.20 -8.60
C ARG A 120 -5.28 -6.16 -7.78
N SER A 121 -4.96 -7.45 -7.88
CA SER A 121 -5.57 -8.46 -7.03
C SER A 121 -5.04 -8.33 -5.59
N ILE A 122 -5.93 -8.46 -4.60
CA ILE A 122 -5.53 -8.51 -3.18
C ILE A 122 -4.47 -9.58 -2.93
N ILE A 123 -4.62 -10.75 -3.57
CA ILE A 123 -3.69 -11.86 -3.42
C ILE A 123 -2.29 -11.47 -3.92
N SER A 124 -2.20 -10.78 -5.08
CA SER A 124 -0.91 -10.32 -5.62
C SER A 124 -0.25 -9.26 -4.73
N VAL A 125 -1.04 -8.43 -4.04
CA VAL A 125 -0.52 -7.42 -3.11
C VAL A 125 0.00 -8.07 -1.81
N VAL A 126 -0.78 -8.99 -1.23
CA VAL A 126 -0.44 -9.65 0.05
C VAL A 126 0.71 -10.64 -0.09
N MET A 127 0.73 -11.40 -1.18
CA MET A 127 1.82 -12.35 -1.40
C MET A 127 3.15 -11.69 -1.73
N GLY A 128 3.19 -10.41 -2.07
CA GLY A 128 4.42 -9.65 -2.33
C GLY A 128 5.37 -10.35 -3.29
N GLY A 129 6.10 -9.63 -4.11
CA GLY A 129 7.06 -10.26 -5.00
C GLY A 129 6.49 -10.83 -6.31
N PHE A 130 5.18 -11.05 -6.46
CA PHE A 130 4.54 -11.27 -7.77
C PHE A 130 4.35 -9.98 -8.57
N GLY A 131 4.74 -8.85 -8.02
CA GLY A 131 4.73 -7.55 -8.69
C GLY A 131 6.14 -7.01 -8.93
N GLY A 132 7.16 -7.84 -8.78
CA GLY A 132 8.55 -7.54 -9.19
C GLY A 132 8.76 -7.58 -10.70
N GLU A 133 7.91 -8.25 -11.45
CA GLU A 133 7.64 -7.88 -12.82
C GLU A 133 6.77 -6.63 -12.72
N GLN A 134 7.38 -5.50 -13.01
CA GLN A 134 6.70 -4.26 -13.31
C GLN A 134 5.30 -4.57 -13.79
N ALA A 135 4.27 -3.97 -13.15
CA ALA A 135 3.14 -3.59 -13.95
C ALA A 135 3.70 -2.63 -15.02
N SER A 136 4.39 -3.16 -15.98
CA SER A 136 4.36 -2.66 -17.32
C SER A 136 2.89 -2.71 -17.67
N VAL A 137 2.20 -1.65 -17.37
CA VAL A 137 1.02 -1.23 -18.11
C VAL A 137 1.28 -1.70 -19.52
N GLY A 138 0.44 -2.60 -20.05
CA GLY A 138 0.62 -3.29 -21.30
C GLY A 138 1.27 -2.40 -22.34
N GLY A 139 2.53 -2.60 -22.54
CA GLY A 139 3.39 -1.87 -23.41
C GLY A 139 4.35 -2.91 -23.97
N SER A 140 3.89 -3.55 -25.03
CA SER A 140 4.79 -4.03 -26.06
C SER A 140 6.05 -3.16 -26.14
N ASP A 141 7.21 -3.81 -26.21
CA ASP A 141 8.47 -3.31 -26.75
C ASP A 141 8.66 -1.77 -26.74
N ASN A 142 9.21 -1.25 -25.65
CA ASN A 142 9.63 0.12 -25.59
C ASN A 142 11.10 0.26 -25.17
N SER A 143 11.96 -0.66 -25.57
CA SER A 143 13.41 -0.54 -25.40
C SER A 143 14.04 0.61 -26.21
N ASP A 144 13.28 1.24 -27.12
CA ASP A 144 13.80 2.30 -28.02
C ASP A 144 13.10 3.66 -27.88
N LYS A 145 12.32 3.90 -26.84
CA LYS A 145 11.75 5.25 -26.66
C LYS A 145 12.78 6.17 -26.02
N ILE A 146 13.43 6.96 -26.85
CA ILE A 146 14.31 8.05 -26.43
C ILE A 146 13.46 9.05 -25.63
N VAL A 147 13.71 9.15 -24.33
CA VAL A 147 13.11 10.20 -23.50
C VAL A 147 13.76 11.53 -23.86
N LYS A 148 12.98 12.46 -24.40
CA LYS A 148 13.45 13.83 -24.61
C LYS A 148 13.45 14.57 -23.28
N GLN A 149 14.59 15.17 -22.94
CA GLN A 149 14.66 16.12 -21.84
C GLN A 149 14.00 17.43 -22.30
N GLY A 150 13.06 17.93 -21.52
CA GLY A 150 12.40 19.20 -21.73
C GLY A 150 12.67 20.17 -20.58
N ASN A 151 12.68 21.45 -20.86
CA ASN A 151 12.81 22.53 -19.88
C ASN A 151 11.44 23.05 -19.44
N ALA A 152 11.39 23.79 -18.33
CA ALA A 152 10.18 24.44 -17.87
C ALA A 152 9.58 25.42 -18.91
N GLU A 153 10.41 26.06 -19.70
CA GLU A 153 10.03 26.97 -20.78
C GLU A 153 9.31 26.23 -21.91
N ASP A 154 9.81 25.06 -22.30
CA ASP A 154 9.16 24.19 -23.30
C ASP A 154 7.78 23.75 -22.84
N ALA A 155 7.65 23.36 -21.57
CA ALA A 155 6.40 22.98 -20.98
C ALA A 155 5.41 24.15 -20.94
N ALA A 156 5.85 25.36 -20.56
CA ALA A 156 5.05 26.55 -20.55
C ALA A 156 4.56 26.94 -21.96
N TYR A 157 5.42 26.81 -22.97
CA TYR A 157 5.06 27.05 -24.36
C TYR A 157 3.96 26.09 -24.86
N ILE A 158 4.12 24.79 -24.54
CA ILE A 158 3.13 23.76 -24.90
C ILE A 158 1.77 24.03 -24.21
N LEU A 159 1.81 24.36 -22.91
CA LEU A 159 0.60 24.65 -22.13
C LEU A 159 -0.12 25.90 -22.65
N LYS A 160 0.62 26.93 -23.02
CA LYS A 160 0.05 28.18 -23.54
C LYS A 160 -0.62 28.01 -24.91
N ASN A 161 -0.16 27.08 -25.72
CA ASN A 161 -0.70 26.79 -27.06
C ASN A 161 -1.73 25.65 -27.07
N ALA A 162 -2.12 25.13 -25.91
CA ALA A 162 -3.08 24.04 -25.78
C ALA A 162 -4.51 24.57 -25.69
N ASP A 163 -5.47 23.96 -26.36
CA ASP A 163 -6.89 24.29 -26.25
C ASP A 163 -7.50 23.81 -24.90
N SER A 164 -7.00 22.71 -24.37
CA SER A 164 -7.43 22.16 -23.08
C SER A 164 -6.31 21.44 -22.36
N VAL A 165 -6.29 21.59 -21.04
CA VAL A 165 -5.30 20.94 -20.16
C VAL A 165 -6.02 20.11 -19.11
N ILE A 166 -5.60 18.87 -18.94
CA ILE A 166 -6.06 18.00 -17.84
C ILE A 166 -4.91 17.78 -16.86
N ILE A 167 -5.11 18.23 -15.62
CA ILE A 167 -4.14 18.08 -14.55
C ILE A 167 -4.52 16.84 -13.74
N ILE A 168 -3.57 15.90 -13.61
CA ILE A 168 -3.73 14.67 -12.85
C ILE A 168 -2.81 14.74 -11.63
N PRO A 169 -3.28 15.31 -10.50
CA PRO A 169 -2.45 15.46 -9.31
C PRO A 169 -2.17 14.11 -8.67
N GLY A 170 -0.96 13.95 -8.14
CA GLY A 170 -0.53 12.77 -7.41
C GLY A 170 -0.03 13.12 -6.00
N TYR A 171 0.28 12.10 -5.21
CA TYR A 171 0.77 12.26 -3.83
C TYR A 171 2.05 13.10 -3.74
N GLY A 172 2.92 13.04 -4.74
CA GLY A 172 4.14 13.84 -4.80
C GLY A 172 3.89 15.35 -4.73
N MET A 173 2.79 15.81 -5.30
CA MET A 173 2.38 17.22 -5.22
C MET A 173 2.10 17.64 -3.77
N ALA A 174 1.40 16.79 -3.00
CA ALA A 174 1.09 17.08 -1.60
C ALA A 174 2.35 17.06 -0.71
N VAL A 175 3.28 16.13 -0.96
CA VAL A 175 4.55 16.04 -0.23
C VAL A 175 5.45 17.24 -0.51
N ALA A 176 5.51 17.69 -1.76
CA ALA A 176 6.27 18.86 -2.17
C ALA A 176 5.59 20.19 -1.83
N GLN A 177 4.37 20.15 -1.29
CA GLN A 177 3.53 21.33 -1.02
C GLN A 177 3.36 22.24 -2.27
N ALA A 178 3.33 21.62 -3.45
CA ALA A 178 3.29 22.32 -4.73
C ALA A 178 1.86 22.71 -5.18
N GLN A 179 0.83 22.47 -4.36
CA GLN A 179 -0.56 22.78 -4.68
C GLN A 179 -0.78 24.27 -4.94
N HIS A 180 -0.05 25.16 -4.27
CA HIS A 180 -0.18 26.60 -4.46
C HIS A 180 0.39 27.03 -5.81
N ALA A 181 1.56 26.55 -6.19
CA ALA A 181 2.18 26.80 -7.49
C ALA A 181 1.32 26.24 -8.65
N LEU A 182 0.75 25.06 -8.45
CA LEU A 182 -0.16 24.45 -9.43
C LEU A 182 -1.44 25.27 -9.62
N LYS A 183 -2.01 25.78 -8.53
CA LYS A 183 -3.18 26.66 -8.59
C LYS A 183 -2.87 27.94 -9.35
N GLU A 184 -1.75 28.59 -9.04
CA GLU A 184 -1.32 29.81 -9.72
C GLU A 184 -1.14 29.58 -11.23
N MET A 185 -0.48 28.49 -11.62
CA MET A 185 -0.36 28.07 -13.01
C MET A 185 -1.74 27.88 -13.67
N ALA A 186 -2.65 27.17 -13.00
CA ALA A 186 -3.99 26.94 -13.52
C ALA A 186 -4.81 28.24 -13.67
N ASP A 187 -4.65 29.20 -12.76
CA ASP A 187 -5.31 30.51 -12.83
C ASP A 187 -4.74 31.36 -13.98
N LEU A 188 -3.44 31.27 -14.28
CA LEU A 188 -2.84 31.90 -15.45
C LEU A 188 -3.35 31.28 -16.76
N LEU A 189 -3.43 29.96 -16.86
CA LEU A 189 -3.96 29.27 -18.03
C LEU A 189 -5.44 29.65 -18.31
N LYS A 190 -6.25 29.77 -17.25
CA LYS A 190 -7.64 30.22 -17.37
C LYS A 190 -7.76 31.66 -17.88
N LYS A 191 -6.84 32.56 -17.50
CA LYS A 191 -6.78 33.94 -18.03
C LYS A 191 -6.50 33.98 -19.52
N GLU A 192 -5.76 33.01 -20.04
CA GLU A 192 -5.48 32.82 -21.47
C GLU A 192 -6.61 32.06 -22.20
N ASN A 193 -7.78 31.88 -21.56
CA ASN A 193 -8.94 31.15 -22.08
C ASN A 193 -8.73 29.67 -22.34
N ILE A 194 -7.75 29.04 -21.72
CA ILE A 194 -7.47 27.60 -21.81
C ILE A 194 -8.39 26.84 -20.85
N ASN A 195 -9.06 25.79 -21.35
CA ASN A 195 -9.93 24.96 -20.52
C ASN A 195 -9.12 24.03 -19.61
N VAL A 196 -9.03 24.36 -18.32
CA VAL A 196 -8.29 23.56 -17.33
C VAL A 196 -9.26 22.66 -16.55
N ARG A 197 -9.02 21.36 -16.61
CA ARG A 197 -9.76 20.31 -15.89
C ARG A 197 -8.85 19.54 -14.98
N TYR A 198 -9.40 18.94 -13.91
CA TYR A 198 -8.68 18.10 -12.96
C TYR A 198 -9.23 16.68 -13.00
N ALA A 199 -8.36 15.70 -13.04
CA ALA A 199 -8.69 14.28 -12.91
C ALA A 199 -8.06 13.73 -11.63
N ILE A 200 -8.85 13.66 -10.57
CA ILE A 200 -8.38 13.18 -9.25
C ILE A 200 -8.74 11.71 -9.10
N HIS A 201 -7.72 10.87 -8.89
CA HIS A 201 -7.94 9.47 -8.65
C HIS A 201 -8.38 9.25 -7.18
N PRO A 202 -9.44 8.47 -6.92
CA PRO A 202 -10.02 8.32 -5.57
C PRO A 202 -9.08 7.66 -4.55
N VAL A 203 -8.06 6.92 -5.02
CA VAL A 203 -7.14 6.17 -4.16
C VAL A 203 -5.68 6.58 -4.36
N ALA A 204 -5.26 6.91 -5.59
CA ALA A 204 -3.90 7.33 -5.88
C ALA A 204 -3.68 8.76 -5.38
N GLY A 205 -2.99 8.93 -4.28
CA GLY A 205 -2.72 10.24 -3.69
C GLY A 205 -2.99 10.30 -2.20
N ARG A 206 -3.44 9.22 -1.61
CA ARG A 206 -3.67 8.98 -0.19
C ARG A 206 -4.71 9.87 0.50
N MET A 207 -4.80 11.14 0.16
CA MET A 207 -5.75 12.07 0.75
C MET A 207 -6.30 13.02 -0.32
N PRO A 208 -7.53 12.80 -0.79
CA PRO A 208 -8.18 13.69 -1.77
C PRO A 208 -8.23 15.15 -1.33
N GLY A 209 -8.26 15.41 -0.02
CA GLY A 209 -8.30 16.75 0.53
C GLY A 209 -7.02 17.59 0.33
N HIS A 210 -5.89 16.95 0.00
CA HIS A 210 -4.63 17.65 -0.31
C HIS A 210 -4.46 17.94 -1.81
N MET A 211 -5.36 17.45 -2.63
CA MET A 211 -5.38 17.62 -4.08
C MET A 211 -6.54 18.50 -4.51
#